data_4c7837d6f7e7931458d55e237caa5079
#
_entry.id   4c7837d6f7e7931458d55e237caa5079
#
_cell.length_a   1.000
_cell.length_b   1.000
_cell.length_c   1.000
_cell.angle_alpha   90.00
_cell.angle_beta   90.00
_cell.angle_gamma   90.00
#
_symmetry.space_group_name_H-M   'P 1'
#
loop_
_entity.id
_entity.type
_entity.pdbx_description
1 polymer ?
#
loop_
_entity_poly.entity_id
_entity_poly.type
_entity_poly.pdbx_seq_one_letter_code
_entity_poly.pdbx_strand_id
1 'polypeptide(L)'
;MKIAIISGASRGIGRAAAKAFAKEGYSLLLNCEKNIDLLEELKVEIEEELQRLEKSKEKDGSENNFAQSLEITLKKGDFASPFLESYFRAKEADQTEIEELVLVINQGKSTLNLTQDYSPEETDSLIQANLLEPFHLAQRMIPYLLRAKTGRVFFSSSVWGNVGASMESLYSLTKGGINSFVKALGKELAPTHIAVNAIAFGAIDTDMNAWLSEEEKSELEKSIPYGRMATVEEAADFLLLLSKAPLYLTAQVIPFDGGWI
;
A
#
# COMPACT_ATOMS: atom_id res chain seq x y z
N MET A 1 -15.92 -10.65 8.18
CA MET A 1 -14.57 -10.19 8.63
C MET A 1 -14.05 -9.14 7.67
N LYS A 2 -13.16 -8.22 8.12
CA LYS A 2 -12.44 -7.27 7.27
C LYS A 2 -11.01 -7.74 7.06
N ILE A 3 -10.50 -7.65 5.84
CA ILE A 3 -9.13 -8.06 5.49
C ILE A 3 -8.41 -6.94 4.75
N ALA A 4 -7.20 -6.59 5.17
CA ALA A 4 -6.30 -5.72 4.43
C ALA A 4 -5.06 -6.53 3.96
N ILE A 5 -4.83 -6.54 2.66
CA ILE A 5 -3.67 -7.16 2.03
C ILE A 5 -2.73 -6.04 1.62
N ILE A 6 -1.51 -6.04 2.16
CA ILE A 6 -0.57 -4.94 1.94
C ILE A 6 0.75 -5.52 1.41
N SER A 7 1.09 -5.16 0.18
CA SER A 7 2.40 -5.50 -0.37
C SER A 7 3.45 -4.46 0.01
N GLY A 8 4.70 -4.90 0.18
CA GLY A 8 5.77 -4.02 0.63
C GLY A 8 5.55 -3.45 2.04
N ALA A 9 5.06 -4.28 2.97
CA ALA A 9 4.64 -3.88 4.31
C ALA A 9 5.78 -3.81 5.34
N SER A 10 7.02 -4.19 4.99
CA SER A 10 8.11 -4.29 5.96
C SER A 10 8.62 -2.94 6.47
N ARG A 11 8.41 -1.84 5.73
CA ARG A 11 8.88 -0.49 6.06
C ARG A 11 8.03 0.61 5.41
N GLY A 12 8.32 1.86 5.77
CA GLY A 12 7.72 3.04 5.17
C GLY A 12 6.20 3.05 5.23
N ILE A 13 5.57 3.52 4.16
CA ILE A 13 4.10 3.67 4.05
C ILE A 13 3.38 2.34 4.30
N GLY A 14 3.89 1.22 3.74
CA GLY A 14 3.24 -0.08 3.92
C GLY A 14 3.22 -0.56 5.37
N ARG A 15 4.30 -0.30 6.14
CA ARG A 15 4.38 -0.60 7.57
C ARG A 15 3.40 0.25 8.37
N ALA A 16 3.35 1.55 8.11
CA ALA A 16 2.41 2.46 8.75
C ALA A 16 0.96 2.12 8.41
N ALA A 17 0.66 1.79 7.14
CA ALA A 17 -0.66 1.35 6.71
C ALA A 17 -1.10 0.06 7.43
N ALA A 18 -0.21 -0.93 7.61
CA ALA A 18 -0.53 -2.15 8.35
C ALA A 18 -0.98 -1.85 9.79
N LYS A 19 -0.28 -0.94 10.48
CA LYS A 19 -0.68 -0.48 11.83
C LYS A 19 -2.03 0.24 11.82
N ALA A 20 -2.25 1.14 10.85
CA ALA A 20 -3.50 1.89 10.74
C ALA A 20 -4.71 0.97 10.48
N PHE A 21 -4.59 0.02 9.55
CA PHE A 21 -5.66 -0.94 9.27
C PHE A 21 -5.91 -1.90 10.43
N ALA A 22 -4.87 -2.35 11.15
CA ALA A 22 -5.03 -3.19 12.34
C ALA A 22 -5.88 -2.50 13.42
N LYS A 23 -5.61 -1.22 13.69
CA LYS A 23 -6.39 -0.41 14.67
C LYS A 23 -7.87 -0.29 14.32
N GLU A 24 -8.22 -0.40 13.04
CA GLU A 24 -9.60 -0.36 12.53
C GLU A 24 -10.24 -1.76 12.43
N GLY A 25 -9.58 -2.78 12.97
CA GLY A 25 -10.13 -4.12 13.06
C GLY A 25 -9.97 -4.98 11.81
N TYR A 26 -9.02 -4.67 10.93
CA TYR A 26 -8.71 -5.50 9.77
C TYR A 26 -7.73 -6.61 10.13
N SER A 27 -8.05 -7.85 9.77
CA SER A 27 -7.04 -8.91 9.66
C SER A 27 -6.09 -8.59 8.54
N LEU A 28 -4.81 -8.91 8.72
CA LEU A 28 -3.75 -8.47 7.84
C LEU A 28 -3.10 -9.63 7.11
N LEU A 29 -2.88 -9.45 5.82
CA LEU A 29 -2.00 -10.28 5.00
C LEU A 29 -0.87 -9.39 4.46
N LEU A 30 0.31 -9.55 5.03
CA LEU A 30 1.46 -8.66 4.79
C LEU A 30 2.56 -9.38 4.05
N ASN A 31 3.18 -8.70 3.06
CA ASN A 31 4.37 -9.25 2.44
C ASN A 31 5.56 -8.31 2.40
N CYS A 32 6.73 -8.92 2.25
CA CYS A 32 8.00 -8.28 1.89
C CYS A 32 8.75 -9.13 0.87
N GLU A 33 9.62 -8.52 0.10
CA GLU A 33 10.47 -9.26 -0.86
C GLU A 33 11.54 -10.10 -0.14
N LYS A 34 12.27 -9.52 0.81
CA LYS A 34 13.48 -10.12 1.40
C LYS A 34 13.47 -10.24 2.92
N ASN A 35 13.10 -9.17 3.62
CA ASN A 35 13.34 -9.03 5.06
C ASN A 35 12.11 -9.45 5.86
N ILE A 36 11.92 -10.76 6.03
CA ILE A 36 10.80 -11.30 6.79
C ILE A 36 10.86 -10.87 8.27
N ASP A 37 12.05 -10.75 8.84
CA ASP A 37 12.27 -10.36 10.24
C ASP A 37 11.61 -9.02 10.56
N LEU A 38 11.65 -8.04 9.62
CA LEU A 38 10.97 -6.75 9.77
C LEU A 38 9.43 -6.89 9.77
N LEU A 39 8.88 -7.91 9.12
CA LEU A 39 7.44 -8.19 9.22
C LEU A 39 7.09 -8.89 10.54
N GLU A 40 7.97 -9.75 11.05
CA GLU A 40 7.80 -10.39 12.35
C GLU A 40 7.85 -9.34 13.47
N GLU A 41 8.79 -8.41 13.42
CA GLU A 41 8.84 -7.24 14.32
C GLU A 41 7.56 -6.41 14.23
N LEU A 42 7.11 -6.08 13.00
CA LEU A 42 5.88 -5.33 12.78
C LEU A 42 4.67 -6.04 13.38
N LYS A 43 4.58 -7.36 13.22
CA LYS A 43 3.50 -8.16 13.80
C LYS A 43 3.48 -8.03 15.33
N VAL A 44 4.63 -8.18 15.98
CA VAL A 44 4.75 -8.02 17.44
C VAL A 44 4.33 -6.61 17.88
N GLU A 45 4.81 -5.57 17.18
CA GLU A 45 4.43 -4.18 17.48
C GLU A 45 2.93 -3.95 17.38
N ILE A 46 2.29 -4.49 16.34
CA ILE A 46 0.83 -4.38 16.15
C ILE A 46 0.09 -5.11 17.28
N GLU A 47 0.48 -6.34 17.61
CA GLU A 47 -0.14 -7.13 18.68
C GLU A 47 -0.02 -6.43 20.03
N GLU A 48 1.15 -5.89 20.37
CA GLU A 48 1.36 -5.11 21.60
C GLU A 48 0.53 -3.83 21.63
N GLU A 49 0.45 -3.11 20.52
CA GLU A 49 -0.32 -1.86 20.43
C GLU A 49 -1.82 -2.13 20.60
N LEU A 50 -2.34 -3.17 19.97
CA LEU A 50 -3.74 -3.58 20.11
C LEU A 50 -4.07 -3.98 21.56
N GLN A 51 -3.19 -4.75 22.22
CA GLN A 51 -3.36 -5.09 23.63
C GLN A 51 -3.37 -3.87 24.56
N ARG A 52 -2.54 -2.86 24.28
CA ARG A 52 -2.55 -1.59 25.03
C ARG A 52 -3.87 -0.82 24.84
N LEU A 53 -4.38 -0.79 23.61
CA LEU A 53 -5.66 -0.16 23.30
C LEU A 53 -6.84 -0.85 23.99
N GLU A 54 -6.87 -2.17 24.03
CA GLU A 54 -7.91 -2.94 24.76
C GLU A 54 -7.89 -2.64 26.27
N LYS A 55 -6.71 -2.73 26.89
CA LYS A 55 -6.57 -2.42 28.32
C LYS A 55 -6.97 -0.98 28.67
N SER A 56 -6.82 -0.04 27.75
CA SER A 56 -7.27 1.34 27.98
C SER A 56 -8.79 1.48 27.88
N LYS A 57 -9.44 0.75 26.96
CA LYS A 57 -10.90 0.74 26.76
C LYS A 57 -11.65 -0.01 27.87
N GLU A 58 -11.09 -1.10 28.39
CA GLU A 58 -11.63 -1.81 29.57
C GLU A 58 -11.75 -0.90 30.79
N LYS A 59 -10.82 0.04 30.96
CA LYS A 59 -10.88 1.03 32.05
C LYS A 59 -11.99 2.07 31.86
N ASP A 60 -12.37 2.33 30.63
CA ASP A 60 -13.44 3.30 30.29
C ASP A 60 -14.84 2.64 30.13
N GLY A 61 -14.97 1.31 30.38
CA GLY A 61 -16.24 0.59 30.36
C GLY A 61 -16.80 0.30 28.97
N SER A 62 -16.05 0.43 27.90
CA SER A 62 -16.47 0.07 26.54
C SER A 62 -15.98 -1.35 26.19
N GLU A 63 -16.90 -2.31 26.11
CA GLU A 63 -16.61 -3.67 25.64
C GLU A 63 -16.43 -3.67 24.11
N ASN A 64 -15.22 -3.82 23.63
CA ASN A 64 -14.93 -4.21 22.26
C ASN A 64 -13.64 -5.04 22.22
N ASN A 65 -13.76 -6.36 22.18
CA ASN A 65 -12.67 -7.32 22.07
C ASN A 65 -12.15 -7.42 20.61
N PHE A 66 -11.55 -6.37 20.06
CA PHE A 66 -11.02 -6.40 18.69
C PHE A 66 -9.70 -7.18 18.54
N ALA A 67 -8.80 -7.14 19.51
CA ALA A 67 -7.47 -7.76 19.38
C ALA A 67 -7.50 -9.29 19.37
N GLN A 68 -8.47 -9.91 20.02
CA GLN A 68 -8.55 -11.38 20.11
C GLN A 68 -9.00 -12.06 18.81
N SER A 69 -9.50 -11.32 17.82
CA SER A 69 -10.03 -11.86 16.56
C SER A 69 -9.21 -11.52 15.31
N LEU A 70 -8.17 -10.68 15.42
CA LEU A 70 -7.37 -10.27 14.27
C LEU A 70 -6.31 -11.31 13.93
N GLU A 71 -6.29 -11.73 12.68
CA GLU A 71 -5.25 -12.59 12.15
C GLU A 71 -4.21 -11.78 11.41
N ILE A 72 -2.92 -12.00 11.69
CA ILE A 72 -1.80 -11.40 10.97
C ILE A 72 -1.00 -12.50 10.30
N THR A 73 -1.12 -12.61 8.99
CA THR A 73 -0.41 -13.57 8.16
C THR A 73 0.73 -12.88 7.43
N LEU A 74 1.93 -13.45 7.51
CA LEU A 74 3.14 -12.91 6.89
C LEU A 74 3.57 -13.75 5.70
N LYS A 75 4.05 -13.11 4.64
CA LYS A 75 4.55 -13.77 3.43
C LYS A 75 5.85 -13.15 2.96
N LYS A 76 6.90 -13.96 2.85
CA LYS A 76 8.14 -13.60 2.16
C LYS A 76 8.01 -13.89 0.66
N GLY A 77 8.51 -12.99 -0.17
CA GLY A 77 8.39 -13.06 -1.62
C GLY A 77 7.05 -12.52 -2.12
N ASP A 78 6.68 -12.86 -3.34
CA ASP A 78 5.43 -12.39 -3.94
C ASP A 78 4.19 -13.11 -3.36
N PHE A 79 3.03 -12.55 -3.62
CA PHE A 79 1.75 -13.21 -3.38
C PHE A 79 1.42 -14.14 -4.56
N ALA A 80 2.18 -15.25 -4.68
CA ALA A 80 1.95 -16.25 -5.72
C ALA A 80 0.56 -16.89 -5.59
N SER A 81 -0.01 -17.30 -6.73
CA SER A 81 -1.35 -17.87 -6.79
C SER A 81 -1.58 -19.04 -5.82
N PRO A 82 -0.69 -20.05 -5.69
CA PRO A 82 -0.90 -21.16 -4.76
C PRO A 82 -1.04 -20.72 -3.29
N PHE A 83 -0.31 -19.68 -2.88
CA PHE A 83 -0.41 -19.13 -1.53
C PHE A 83 -1.76 -18.42 -1.33
N LEU A 84 -2.16 -17.54 -2.25
CA LEU A 84 -3.44 -16.84 -2.17
C LEU A 84 -4.62 -17.83 -2.21
N GLU A 85 -4.58 -18.82 -3.09
CA GLU A 85 -5.59 -19.87 -3.16
C GLU A 85 -5.71 -20.62 -1.83
N SER A 86 -4.58 -21.00 -1.22
CA SER A 86 -4.59 -21.67 0.08
C SER A 86 -5.18 -20.80 1.18
N TYR A 87 -4.77 -19.52 1.23
CA TYR A 87 -5.27 -18.55 2.20
C TYR A 87 -6.79 -18.35 2.11
N PHE A 88 -7.30 -18.08 0.92
CA PHE A 88 -8.74 -17.82 0.74
C PHE A 88 -9.58 -19.10 0.84
N ARG A 89 -9.06 -20.26 0.41
CA ARG A 89 -9.74 -21.55 0.59
C ARG A 89 -9.91 -21.89 2.07
N ALA A 90 -8.94 -21.59 2.92
CA ALA A 90 -9.09 -21.76 4.36
C ALA A 90 -10.24 -20.90 4.90
N LYS A 91 -10.38 -19.64 4.46
CA LYS A 91 -11.49 -18.77 4.85
C LYS A 91 -12.86 -19.29 4.37
N GLU A 92 -12.92 -19.86 3.17
CA GLU A 92 -14.13 -20.48 2.64
C GLU A 92 -14.51 -21.74 3.44
N ALA A 93 -13.52 -22.56 3.83
CA ALA A 93 -13.75 -23.76 4.66
C ALA A 93 -14.33 -23.42 6.03
N ASP A 94 -13.87 -22.32 6.62
CA ASP A 94 -14.37 -21.80 7.89
C ASP A 94 -15.70 -21.03 7.75
N GLN A 95 -16.30 -20.99 6.55
CA GLN A 95 -17.51 -20.22 6.22
C GLN A 95 -17.38 -18.73 6.60
N THR A 96 -16.18 -18.19 6.53
CA THR A 96 -15.89 -16.79 6.87
C THR A 96 -16.39 -15.87 5.77
N GLU A 97 -17.39 -15.08 6.07
CA GLU A 97 -17.86 -14.04 5.15
C GLU A 97 -16.91 -12.84 5.17
N ILE A 98 -16.35 -12.49 4.00
CA ILE A 98 -15.49 -11.31 3.83
C ILE A 98 -16.38 -10.10 3.54
N GLU A 99 -16.56 -9.25 4.55
CA GLU A 99 -17.34 -8.01 4.43
C GLU A 99 -16.59 -6.96 3.65
N GLU A 100 -15.29 -6.82 3.92
CA GLU A 100 -14.46 -5.83 3.28
C GLU A 100 -13.07 -6.40 2.97
N LEU A 101 -12.66 -6.30 1.70
CA LEU A 101 -11.33 -6.66 1.23
C LEU A 101 -10.64 -5.45 0.64
N VAL A 102 -9.58 -4.99 1.32
CA VAL A 102 -8.74 -3.89 0.87
C VAL A 102 -7.40 -4.44 0.41
N LEU A 103 -7.01 -4.12 -0.82
CA LEU A 103 -5.70 -4.43 -1.38
C LEU A 103 -4.88 -3.15 -1.52
N VAL A 104 -3.76 -3.05 -0.81
CA VAL A 104 -2.79 -1.97 -0.92
C VAL A 104 -1.54 -2.49 -1.61
N ILE A 105 -1.33 -2.08 -2.86
CA ILE A 105 -0.18 -2.43 -3.67
C ILE A 105 0.86 -1.30 -3.50
N ASN A 106 1.78 -1.52 -2.55
CA ASN A 106 2.72 -0.48 -2.10
C ASN A 106 4.19 -0.80 -2.44
N GLN A 107 4.51 -2.00 -2.94
CA GLN A 107 5.89 -2.30 -3.32
C GLN A 107 6.40 -1.34 -4.41
N GLY A 108 7.70 -1.06 -4.36
CA GLY A 108 8.37 -0.26 -5.37
C GLY A 108 9.81 0.01 -5.03
N LYS A 109 10.58 0.36 -6.06
CA LYS A 109 11.98 0.77 -6.01
C LYS A 109 12.11 2.12 -6.72
N SER A 110 13.11 2.91 -6.36
CA SER A 110 13.56 4.06 -7.15
C SER A 110 15.05 3.92 -7.41
N THR A 111 15.50 4.44 -8.53
CA THR A 111 16.91 4.61 -8.89
C THR A 111 17.08 5.94 -9.59
N LEU A 112 18.15 6.64 -9.27
CA LEU A 112 18.52 7.90 -9.89
C LEU A 112 19.56 7.63 -10.96
N ASN A 113 19.22 7.88 -12.22
CA ASN A 113 20.16 7.76 -13.33
C ASN A 113 19.68 8.58 -14.54
N LEU A 114 20.62 8.98 -15.41
CA LEU A 114 20.26 9.53 -16.73
C LEU A 114 19.72 8.40 -17.61
N THR A 115 18.80 8.73 -18.51
CA THR A 115 18.12 7.70 -19.35
C THR A 115 19.10 6.83 -20.14
N GLN A 116 20.19 7.40 -20.64
CA GLN A 116 21.20 6.66 -21.41
C GLN A 116 22.11 5.77 -20.57
N ASP A 117 22.11 5.94 -19.24
CA ASP A 117 23.05 5.27 -18.34
C ASP A 117 22.42 4.08 -17.61
N TYR A 118 21.10 3.83 -17.80
CA TYR A 118 20.46 2.63 -17.27
C TYR A 118 20.96 1.37 -17.97
N SER A 119 21.41 0.40 -17.20
CA SER A 119 21.68 -0.94 -17.74
C SER A 119 20.37 -1.68 -18.07
N PRO A 120 20.39 -2.68 -18.97
CA PRO A 120 19.24 -3.54 -19.22
C PRO A 120 18.72 -4.21 -17.93
N GLU A 121 19.61 -4.68 -17.05
CA GLU A 121 19.30 -5.36 -15.80
C GLU A 121 18.58 -4.42 -14.81
N GLU A 122 19.03 -3.18 -14.68
CA GLU A 122 18.38 -2.15 -13.86
C GLU A 122 16.98 -1.83 -14.42
N THR A 123 16.88 -1.69 -15.74
CA THR A 123 15.62 -1.43 -16.44
C THR A 123 14.62 -2.54 -16.17
N ASP A 124 15.00 -3.80 -16.41
CA ASP A 124 14.15 -4.96 -16.20
C ASP A 124 13.72 -5.08 -14.73
N SER A 125 14.67 -4.90 -13.79
CA SER A 125 14.41 -4.97 -12.35
C SER A 125 13.41 -3.91 -11.90
N LEU A 126 13.50 -2.69 -12.42
CA LEU A 126 12.60 -1.60 -12.04
C LEU A 126 11.19 -1.80 -12.63
N ILE A 127 11.11 -2.19 -13.92
CA ILE A 127 9.84 -2.51 -14.58
C ILE A 127 9.17 -3.69 -13.89
N GLN A 128 9.91 -4.74 -13.58
CA GLN A 128 9.37 -5.90 -12.88
C GLN A 128 8.76 -5.50 -11.54
N ALA A 129 9.52 -4.79 -10.68
CA ALA A 129 9.10 -4.47 -9.34
C ALA A 129 7.96 -3.43 -9.29
N ASN A 130 8.00 -2.40 -10.16
CA ASN A 130 7.10 -1.25 -10.06
C ASN A 130 5.87 -1.34 -10.97
N LEU A 131 5.88 -2.22 -11.98
CA LEU A 131 4.81 -2.29 -12.97
C LEU A 131 4.25 -3.71 -13.11
N LEU A 132 5.09 -4.71 -13.42
CA LEU A 132 4.61 -6.06 -13.70
C LEU A 132 4.10 -6.79 -12.46
N GLU A 133 4.84 -6.75 -11.34
CA GLU A 133 4.37 -7.36 -10.09
C GLU A 133 3.09 -6.72 -9.55
N PRO A 134 2.95 -5.37 -9.48
CA PRO A 134 1.69 -4.72 -9.18
C PRO A 134 0.53 -5.14 -10.07
N PHE A 135 0.76 -5.23 -11.38
CA PHE A 135 -0.24 -5.71 -12.34
C PHE A 135 -0.67 -7.15 -12.04
N HIS A 136 0.30 -8.07 -11.90
CA HIS A 136 0.02 -9.47 -11.61
C HIS A 136 -0.66 -9.68 -10.26
N LEU A 137 -0.28 -8.91 -9.23
CA LEU A 137 -0.94 -8.99 -7.94
C LEU A 137 -2.41 -8.55 -8.05
N ALA A 138 -2.68 -7.43 -8.71
CA ALA A 138 -4.05 -6.98 -8.95
C ALA A 138 -4.85 -8.05 -9.72
N GLN A 139 -4.28 -8.59 -10.81
CA GLN A 139 -4.92 -9.64 -11.61
C GLN A 139 -5.30 -10.87 -10.77
N ARG A 140 -4.38 -11.36 -9.93
CA ARG A 140 -4.62 -12.52 -9.04
C ARG A 140 -5.68 -12.24 -7.98
N MET A 141 -5.81 -10.98 -7.54
CA MET A 141 -6.73 -10.60 -6.49
C MET A 141 -8.16 -10.35 -6.94
N ILE A 142 -8.41 -10.09 -8.23
CA ILE A 142 -9.75 -9.83 -8.77
C ILE A 142 -10.77 -10.91 -8.37
N PRO A 143 -10.52 -12.23 -8.49
CA PRO A 143 -11.50 -13.24 -8.12
C PRO A 143 -11.93 -13.18 -6.64
N TYR A 144 -11.03 -12.80 -5.75
CA TYR A 144 -11.30 -12.68 -4.32
C TYR A 144 -12.02 -11.37 -3.97
N LEU A 145 -11.65 -10.28 -4.64
CA LEU A 145 -12.36 -9.00 -4.54
C LEU A 145 -13.83 -9.11 -4.97
N LEU A 146 -14.10 -9.88 -6.02
CA LEU A 146 -15.45 -10.14 -6.52
C LEU A 146 -16.33 -10.96 -5.55
N ARG A 147 -15.72 -11.70 -4.62
CA ARG A 147 -16.45 -12.51 -3.61
C ARG A 147 -16.68 -11.76 -2.31
N ALA A 148 -15.92 -10.69 -2.05
CA ALA A 148 -16.12 -9.83 -0.88
C ALA A 148 -17.37 -8.96 -1.08
N LYS A 149 -18.06 -8.59 0.02
CA LYS A 149 -19.18 -7.63 -0.08
C LYS A 149 -18.73 -6.26 -0.56
N THR A 150 -17.52 -5.87 -0.17
CA THR A 150 -16.90 -4.61 -0.57
C THR A 150 -15.44 -4.84 -0.93
N GLY A 151 -15.04 -4.43 -2.13
CA GLY A 151 -13.67 -4.52 -2.62
C GLY A 151 -13.05 -3.16 -2.89
N ARG A 152 -11.80 -2.96 -2.45
CA ARG A 152 -11.02 -1.75 -2.76
C ARG A 152 -9.58 -2.11 -3.11
N VAL A 153 -9.05 -1.41 -4.10
CA VAL A 153 -7.64 -1.54 -4.51
C VAL A 153 -6.99 -0.15 -4.52
N PHE A 154 -5.89 -0.04 -3.83
CA PHE A 154 -5.06 1.16 -3.80
C PHE A 154 -3.66 0.85 -4.31
N PHE A 155 -3.20 1.66 -5.25
CA PHE A 155 -1.82 1.61 -5.74
C PHE A 155 -1.03 2.79 -5.18
N SER A 156 0.13 2.52 -4.59
CA SER A 156 1.11 3.57 -4.28
C SER A 156 1.80 4.01 -5.57
N SER A 157 1.39 5.16 -6.07
CA SER A 157 1.98 5.83 -7.22
C SER A 157 2.90 6.98 -6.76
N SER A 158 3.25 7.86 -7.65
CA SER A 158 4.08 9.03 -7.40
C SER A 158 3.60 10.22 -8.23
N VAL A 159 3.83 11.42 -7.74
CA VAL A 159 3.69 12.65 -8.53
C VAL A 159 4.53 12.59 -9.80
N TRP A 160 5.68 11.92 -9.77
CA TRP A 160 6.51 11.68 -10.96
C TRP A 160 5.82 10.83 -12.04
N GLY A 161 4.82 10.05 -11.68
CA GLY A 161 3.96 9.38 -12.66
C GLY A 161 2.98 10.32 -13.38
N ASN A 162 2.77 11.54 -12.86
CA ASN A 162 1.92 12.57 -13.46
C ASN A 162 2.73 13.52 -14.36
N VAL A 163 3.90 13.98 -13.90
CA VAL A 163 4.66 15.06 -14.55
C VAL A 163 6.05 14.65 -15.02
N GLY A 164 6.56 13.51 -14.56
CA GLY A 164 7.93 13.07 -14.81
C GLY A 164 8.97 13.81 -13.96
N ALA A 165 10.16 13.20 -13.80
CA ALA A 165 11.29 13.83 -13.15
C ALA A 165 12.59 13.56 -13.90
N SER A 166 13.46 14.55 -13.96
CA SER A 166 14.83 14.38 -14.45
C SER A 166 15.59 13.40 -13.57
N MET A 167 16.44 12.57 -14.16
CA MET A 167 17.17 11.47 -13.52
C MET A 167 16.31 10.33 -12.96
N GLU A 168 14.99 10.44 -13.03
CA GLU A 168 14.03 9.40 -12.64
C GLU A 168 13.09 9.02 -13.79
N SER A 169 13.55 9.11 -15.04
CA SER A 169 12.73 8.88 -16.23
C SER A 169 12.11 7.48 -16.25
N LEU A 170 12.87 6.43 -15.87
CA LEU A 170 12.41 5.06 -15.81
C LEU A 170 11.41 4.85 -14.66
N TYR A 171 11.67 5.44 -13.49
CA TYR A 171 10.71 5.44 -12.37
C TYR A 171 9.39 6.13 -12.77
N SER A 172 9.50 7.31 -13.37
CA SER A 172 8.35 8.08 -13.88
C SER A 172 7.52 7.29 -14.90
N LEU A 173 8.20 6.57 -15.83
CA LEU A 173 7.56 5.67 -16.79
C LEU A 173 6.75 4.58 -16.08
N THR A 174 7.33 3.93 -15.05
CA THR A 174 6.61 2.86 -14.32
C THR A 174 5.42 3.40 -13.55
N LYS A 175 5.55 4.55 -12.88
CA LYS A 175 4.45 5.17 -12.11
C LYS A 175 3.37 5.77 -13.02
N GLY A 176 3.76 6.32 -14.18
CA GLY A 176 2.82 6.72 -15.24
C GLY A 176 2.03 5.53 -15.81
N GLY A 177 2.69 4.40 -15.98
CA GLY A 177 2.05 3.14 -16.36
C GLY A 177 1.01 2.67 -15.33
N ILE A 178 1.35 2.72 -14.04
CA ILE A 178 0.39 2.44 -12.95
C ILE A 178 -0.78 3.41 -12.98
N ASN A 179 -0.55 4.72 -13.19
CA ASN A 179 -1.63 5.72 -13.26
C ASN A 179 -2.63 5.41 -14.40
N SER A 180 -2.13 4.99 -15.56
CA SER A 180 -2.98 4.57 -16.68
C SER A 180 -3.70 3.26 -16.39
N PHE A 181 -3.01 2.28 -15.81
CA PHE A 181 -3.58 0.98 -15.43
C PHE A 181 -4.72 1.13 -14.43
N VAL A 182 -4.56 1.93 -13.38
CA VAL A 182 -5.60 2.23 -12.39
C VAL A 182 -6.87 2.80 -13.03
N LYS A 183 -6.71 3.72 -13.97
CA LYS A 183 -7.85 4.30 -14.71
C LYS A 183 -8.57 3.27 -15.56
N ALA A 184 -7.84 2.34 -16.19
CA ALA A 184 -8.42 1.27 -16.97
C ALA A 184 -9.12 0.24 -16.07
N LEU A 185 -8.40 -0.32 -15.09
CA LEU A 185 -8.92 -1.34 -14.18
C LEU A 185 -10.12 -0.82 -13.36
N GLY A 186 -10.08 0.44 -12.93
CA GLY A 186 -11.20 1.06 -12.20
C GLY A 186 -12.48 1.12 -13.05
N LYS A 187 -12.36 1.39 -14.36
CA LYS A 187 -13.50 1.35 -15.28
C LYS A 187 -14.00 -0.09 -15.53
N GLU A 188 -13.10 -1.05 -15.64
CA GLU A 188 -13.46 -2.46 -15.83
C GLU A 188 -14.20 -3.03 -14.62
N LEU A 189 -13.77 -2.65 -13.39
CA LEU A 189 -14.35 -3.18 -12.16
C LEU A 189 -15.50 -2.33 -11.59
N ALA A 190 -15.73 -1.11 -12.07
CA ALA A 190 -16.82 -0.25 -11.60
C ALA A 190 -18.20 -0.91 -11.63
N PRO A 191 -18.58 -1.70 -12.67
CA PRO A 191 -19.87 -2.41 -12.70
C PRO A 191 -20.03 -3.46 -11.59
N THR A 192 -18.92 -3.91 -10.99
CA THR A 192 -18.91 -4.87 -9.87
C THR A 192 -18.83 -4.21 -8.50
N HIS A 193 -18.90 -2.88 -8.45
CA HIS A 193 -18.77 -2.09 -7.23
C HIS A 193 -17.43 -2.27 -6.49
N ILE A 194 -16.35 -2.57 -7.22
CA ILE A 194 -14.98 -2.56 -6.71
C ILE A 194 -14.35 -1.21 -7.06
N ALA A 195 -13.86 -0.49 -6.04
CA ALA A 195 -13.18 0.78 -6.25
C ALA A 195 -11.67 0.55 -6.43
N VAL A 196 -11.10 1.14 -7.48
CA VAL A 196 -9.66 1.08 -7.79
C VAL A 196 -9.11 2.48 -7.95
N ASN A 197 -8.17 2.85 -7.08
CA ASN A 197 -7.56 4.17 -7.09
C ASN A 197 -6.03 4.09 -6.89
N ALA A 198 -5.32 5.14 -7.28
CA ALA A 198 -3.92 5.34 -6.93
C ALA A 198 -3.77 6.58 -6.07
N ILE A 199 -2.79 6.56 -5.18
CA ILE A 199 -2.32 7.75 -4.50
C ILE A 199 -0.98 8.12 -5.12
N ALA A 200 -0.92 9.30 -5.75
CA ALA A 200 0.31 9.87 -6.29
C ALA A 200 1.02 10.60 -5.15
N PHE A 201 1.87 9.87 -4.43
CA PHE A 201 2.63 10.44 -3.32
C PHE A 201 3.70 11.40 -3.83
N GLY A 202 3.84 12.54 -3.14
CA GLY A 202 4.99 13.42 -3.22
C GLY A 202 6.15 12.90 -2.38
N ALA A 203 6.88 13.80 -1.73
CA ALA A 203 7.97 13.45 -0.84
C ALA A 203 7.43 12.97 0.52
N ILE A 204 7.66 11.70 0.84
CA ILE A 204 7.32 11.08 2.11
C ILE A 204 8.62 10.72 2.84
N ASP A 205 8.72 10.99 4.13
CA ASP A 205 9.90 10.68 4.95
C ASP A 205 10.00 9.16 5.17
N THR A 206 10.78 8.53 4.30
CA THR A 206 10.98 7.07 4.26
C THR A 206 12.44 6.74 3.95
N ASP A 207 12.82 5.48 4.17
CA ASP A 207 14.15 4.97 3.78
C ASP A 207 14.46 5.18 2.29
N MET A 208 13.46 5.38 1.44
CA MET A 208 13.65 5.66 0.02
C MET A 208 14.37 7.00 -0.20
N ASN A 209 14.25 7.94 0.74
CA ASN A 209 14.89 9.25 0.73
C ASN A 209 16.10 9.34 1.68
N ALA A 210 16.51 8.24 2.33
CA ALA A 210 17.60 8.21 3.31
C ALA A 210 19.00 8.47 2.71
N TRP A 211 19.12 8.50 1.39
CA TRP A 211 20.35 8.85 0.68
C TRP A 211 20.58 10.36 0.57
N LEU A 212 19.55 11.18 0.80
CA LEU A 212 19.66 12.65 0.78
C LEU A 212 20.53 13.14 1.95
N SER A 213 21.47 14.03 1.65
CA SER A 213 22.15 14.82 2.67
C SER A 213 21.17 15.76 3.37
N GLU A 214 21.55 16.28 4.54
CA GLU A 214 20.71 17.25 5.28
C GLU A 214 20.45 18.52 4.47
N GLU A 215 21.43 18.97 3.65
CA GLU A 215 21.27 20.11 2.77
C GLU A 215 20.25 19.81 1.64
N GLU A 216 20.37 18.66 0.95
CA GLU A 216 19.45 18.24 -0.09
C GLU A 216 18.03 18.01 0.46
N LYS A 217 17.91 17.43 1.67
CA LYS A 217 16.64 17.29 2.36
C LYS A 217 16.01 18.65 2.65
N SER A 218 16.79 19.61 3.16
CA SER A 218 16.32 20.97 3.42
C SER A 218 15.89 21.70 2.15
N GLU A 219 16.59 21.50 1.02
CA GLU A 219 16.21 22.10 -0.26
C GLU A 219 14.92 21.48 -0.82
N LEU A 220 14.78 20.15 -0.71
CA LEU A 220 13.56 19.44 -1.07
C LEU A 220 12.38 19.99 -0.27
N GLU A 221 12.50 20.08 1.05
CA GLU A 221 11.45 20.59 1.93
C GLU A 221 11.03 22.03 1.59
N LYS A 222 11.99 22.90 1.25
CA LYS A 222 11.71 24.26 0.81
C LYS A 222 10.98 24.32 -0.55
N SER A 223 11.16 23.32 -1.39
CA SER A 223 10.46 23.22 -2.67
C SER A 223 8.99 22.80 -2.54
N ILE A 224 8.63 22.19 -1.40
CA ILE A 224 7.27 21.77 -1.10
C ILE A 224 6.53 22.96 -0.47
N PRO A 225 5.39 23.43 -1.03
CA PRO A 225 4.64 24.56 -0.46
C PRO A 225 4.22 24.35 1.01
N TYR A 226 3.95 23.10 1.41
CA TYR A 226 3.64 22.75 2.79
C TYR A 226 4.85 22.90 3.75
N GLY A 227 6.07 23.03 3.23
CA GLY A 227 7.30 23.32 3.98
C GLY A 227 8.00 22.13 4.60
N ARG A 228 7.54 20.89 4.34
CA ARG A 228 8.18 19.65 4.79
C ARG A 228 7.73 18.45 3.97
N MET A 229 8.43 17.34 4.08
CA MET A 229 7.94 16.04 3.65
C MET A 229 6.75 15.59 4.53
N ALA A 230 5.85 14.78 3.98
CA ALA A 230 4.82 14.12 4.77
C ALA A 230 5.41 12.93 5.55
N THR A 231 4.81 12.60 6.70
CA THR A 231 5.19 11.40 7.45
C THR A 231 4.55 10.14 6.86
N VAL A 232 5.07 8.98 7.22
CA VAL A 232 4.47 7.70 6.80
C VAL A 232 3.09 7.49 7.44
N GLU A 233 2.88 8.03 8.65
CA GLU A 233 1.60 7.99 9.33
C GLU A 233 0.54 8.81 8.60
N GLU A 234 0.87 10.03 8.14
CA GLU A 234 -0.03 10.86 7.34
C GLU A 234 -0.43 10.15 6.03
N ALA A 235 0.51 9.49 5.37
CA ALA A 235 0.24 8.70 4.17
C ALA A 235 -0.65 7.48 4.46
N ALA A 236 -0.43 6.79 5.58
CA ALA A 236 -1.24 5.65 6.02
C ALA A 236 -2.66 6.07 6.43
N ASP A 237 -2.79 7.17 7.16
CA ASP A 237 -4.09 7.73 7.55
C ASP A 237 -4.90 8.17 6.32
N PHE A 238 -4.24 8.70 5.30
CA PHE A 238 -4.90 9.04 4.04
C PHE A 238 -5.38 7.79 3.28
N LEU A 239 -4.58 6.71 3.24
CA LEU A 239 -5.02 5.41 2.71
C LEU A 239 -6.24 4.88 3.45
N LEU A 240 -6.21 4.94 4.79
CA LEU A 240 -7.33 4.52 5.63
C LEU A 240 -8.57 5.39 5.43
N LEU A 241 -8.42 6.70 5.29
CA LEU A 241 -9.51 7.61 4.96
C LEU A 241 -10.16 7.23 3.63
N LEU A 242 -9.37 6.98 2.60
CA LEU A 242 -9.86 6.56 1.28
C LEU A 242 -10.54 5.18 1.32
N SER A 243 -10.11 4.29 2.22
CA SER A 243 -10.78 2.98 2.38
C SER A 243 -12.20 3.12 2.94
N LYS A 244 -12.52 4.22 3.59
CA LYS A 244 -13.86 4.55 4.11
C LYS A 244 -14.68 5.42 3.14
N ALA A 245 -14.07 5.88 2.04
CA ALA A 245 -14.76 6.72 1.06
C ALA A 245 -15.86 5.93 0.31
N PRO A 246 -16.89 6.61 -0.24
CA PRO A 246 -17.88 5.96 -1.09
C PRO A 246 -17.22 5.21 -2.26
N LEU A 247 -17.72 4.04 -2.62
CA LEU A 247 -17.21 3.23 -3.75
C LEU A 247 -17.34 3.94 -5.11
N TYR A 248 -18.13 4.98 -5.18
CA TYR A 248 -18.23 5.83 -6.36
C TYR A 248 -16.92 6.56 -6.69
N LEU A 249 -16.03 6.71 -5.69
CA LEU A 249 -14.66 7.17 -5.89
C LEU A 249 -13.82 6.02 -6.46
N THR A 250 -13.75 5.92 -7.77
CA THR A 250 -12.99 4.89 -8.49
C THR A 250 -12.28 5.46 -9.73
N ALA A 251 -11.28 4.77 -10.22
CA ALA A 251 -10.46 5.14 -11.39
C ALA A 251 -9.72 6.48 -11.24
N GLN A 252 -9.41 6.89 -10.00
CA GLN A 252 -8.74 8.16 -9.73
C GLN A 252 -7.25 7.96 -9.41
N VAL A 253 -6.46 8.97 -9.77
CA VAL A 253 -5.07 9.16 -9.32
C VAL A 253 -5.07 10.41 -8.48
N ILE A 254 -4.91 10.27 -7.17
CA ILE A 254 -5.13 11.32 -6.18
C ILE A 254 -3.77 11.80 -5.68
N PRO A 255 -3.37 13.06 -5.91
CA PRO A 255 -2.14 13.61 -5.35
C PRO A 255 -2.19 13.70 -3.83
N PHE A 256 -1.05 13.37 -3.19
CA PHE A 256 -0.80 13.58 -1.78
C PHE A 256 0.63 14.11 -1.63
N ASP A 257 0.83 15.42 -1.78
CA ASP A 257 2.12 15.99 -2.08
C ASP A 257 2.42 17.35 -1.40
N GLY A 258 1.55 17.83 -0.54
CA GLY A 258 1.72 19.14 0.12
C GLY A 258 1.64 20.33 -0.84
N GLY A 259 1.01 20.15 -2.00
CA GLY A 259 0.89 21.18 -3.06
C GLY A 259 2.14 21.32 -3.91
N TRP A 260 3.00 20.29 -3.95
CA TRP A 260 4.31 20.34 -4.62
C TRP A 260 4.21 20.34 -6.16
N ILE A 261 3.27 19.57 -6.75
CA ILE A 261 3.13 19.38 -8.18
C ILE A 261 1.69 19.68 -8.63
#